data_6088c9ecb28d23f42445c4f668adda1e
#
_entry.id   6088c9ecb28d23f42445c4f668adda1e
#
_cell.length_a   1.000
_cell.length_b   1.000
_cell.length_c   1.000
_cell.angle_alpha   90.00
_cell.angle_beta   90.00
_cell.angle_gamma   90.00
#
_symmetry.space_group_name_H-M   'P 1'
#
loop_
_entity.id
_entity.type
_entity.pdbx_description
1 polymer ?
#
loop_
_entity_poly.entity_id
_entity_poly.type
_entity_poly.pdbx_seq_one_letter_code
_entity_poly.pdbx_strand_id
1 'polypeptide(L)'
;VEPLDKTKNHVIIDGNTAAGLGCVYAGATVGAWYPITPSTSLMDSFEAFCKQLRKCDETDKNNFCIIQAEDELAAIGMVLGASWNGARAFTPTSGPGISLMSEFIGFAYYSELPAVIFDIQRTGPSTGMPTRTQQCDLMICAYASHGDTKHPLLFPSNPEECFYMTQAAFDLADELQTPVFMMSDLDIGMNDWMCPDLKWDETYRPQRGKVLNAEQLESMEKFHRYLDVDGDGIPYRTLPGEHAKGSFFTRGSGHNKYGAYTEDGEEYQDVVDRLLLKWETARVMMPQAIINSSEFNKTAIISYGSSDGAAKEALERLKQQNKNYNYCCV
;
A
#
# COMPACT_ATOMS: atom_id res chain seq x y z
N VAL A 1 -17.53 -39.61 0.60
CA VAL A 1 -17.08 -38.92 -0.60
C VAL A 1 -15.61 -39.33 -0.79
N GLU A 2 -15.26 -39.88 -1.95
CA GLU A 2 -13.87 -40.16 -2.26
C GLU A 2 -13.07 -38.89 -2.40
N PRO A 3 -11.86 -38.78 -1.82
CA PRO A 3 -10.97 -37.65 -2.03
C PRO A 3 -10.59 -37.56 -3.52
N LEU A 4 -10.81 -36.43 -4.14
CA LEU A 4 -10.45 -36.22 -5.55
C LEU A 4 -8.97 -35.88 -5.76
N ASP A 5 -8.24 -35.66 -4.67
CA ASP A 5 -6.79 -35.32 -4.65
C ASP A 5 -6.38 -34.18 -5.64
N LYS A 6 -7.31 -33.21 -5.84
CA LYS A 6 -7.14 -32.09 -6.76
C LYS A 6 -6.63 -30.81 -6.09
N THR A 7 -6.46 -30.85 -4.76
CA THR A 7 -6.04 -29.67 -3.95
C THR A 7 -4.55 -29.72 -3.57
N LYS A 8 -3.78 -30.58 -4.23
CA LYS A 8 -2.35 -30.69 -4.00
C LYS A 8 -1.66 -29.34 -4.27
N ASN A 9 -0.81 -28.91 -3.35
CA ASN A 9 -0.12 -27.60 -3.40
C ASN A 9 -1.11 -26.40 -3.32
N HIS A 10 -2.20 -26.58 -2.59
CA HIS A 10 -3.13 -25.50 -2.29
C HIS A 10 -3.39 -25.45 -0.79
N VAL A 11 -3.64 -24.25 -0.30
CA VAL A 11 -4.09 -23.96 1.07
C VAL A 11 -5.47 -23.31 1.03
N ILE A 12 -6.19 -23.37 2.14
CA ILE A 12 -7.41 -22.58 2.35
C ILE A 12 -7.02 -21.39 3.21
N ILE A 13 -7.21 -20.18 2.69
CA ILE A 13 -6.80 -18.95 3.35
C ILE A 13 -7.71 -17.79 2.88
N ASP A 14 -7.99 -16.84 3.78
CA ASP A 14 -8.62 -15.59 3.42
C ASP A 14 -7.59 -14.49 3.03
N GLY A 15 -8.06 -13.43 2.37
CA GLY A 15 -7.19 -12.36 1.89
C GLY A 15 -6.54 -11.54 3.00
N ASN A 16 -7.21 -11.33 4.14
CA ASN A 16 -6.65 -10.61 5.27
C ASN A 16 -5.50 -11.39 5.92
N THR A 17 -5.66 -12.70 6.06
CA THR A 17 -4.60 -13.57 6.55
C THR A 17 -3.40 -13.59 5.61
N ALA A 18 -3.65 -13.69 4.30
CA ALA A 18 -2.60 -13.64 3.28
C ALA A 18 -1.86 -12.29 3.27
N ALA A 19 -2.59 -11.17 3.39
CA ALA A 19 -2.00 -9.84 3.50
C ALA A 19 -1.20 -9.65 4.80
N GLY A 20 -1.70 -10.17 5.93
CA GLY A 20 -0.97 -10.16 7.21
C GLY A 20 0.37 -10.89 7.13
N LEU A 21 0.40 -12.05 6.47
CA LEU A 21 1.65 -12.77 6.17
C LEU A 21 2.53 -11.97 5.20
N GLY A 22 1.93 -11.36 4.19
CA GLY A 22 2.61 -10.48 3.24
C GLY A 22 3.30 -9.30 3.93
N CYS A 23 2.67 -8.69 4.95
CA CYS A 23 3.29 -7.63 5.77
C CYS A 23 4.55 -8.12 6.48
N VAL A 24 4.52 -9.32 7.08
CA VAL A 24 5.70 -9.91 7.71
C VAL A 24 6.79 -10.15 6.68
N TYR A 25 6.45 -10.73 5.55
CA TYR A 25 7.40 -11.03 4.48
C TYR A 25 8.01 -9.76 3.88
N ALA A 26 7.20 -8.72 3.66
CA ALA A 26 7.65 -7.42 3.19
C ALA A 26 8.57 -6.67 4.19
N GLY A 27 8.75 -7.19 5.39
CA GLY A 27 9.61 -6.55 6.39
C GLY A 27 8.91 -5.49 7.24
N ALA A 28 7.57 -5.45 7.29
CA ALA A 28 6.84 -4.57 8.18
C ALA A 28 7.13 -4.93 9.65
N THR A 29 7.43 -3.92 10.46
CA THR A 29 7.72 -4.06 11.89
C THR A 29 6.76 -3.30 12.78
N VAL A 30 5.98 -2.39 12.22
CA VAL A 30 5.03 -1.59 12.98
C VAL A 30 3.64 -1.65 12.34
N GLY A 31 2.65 -2.08 13.12
CA GLY A 31 1.24 -1.97 12.80
C GLY A 31 0.55 -1.07 13.81
N ALA A 32 -0.04 0.05 13.37
CA ALA A 32 -0.88 0.88 14.24
C ALA A 32 -2.27 0.96 13.63
N TRP A 33 -3.31 0.72 14.41
CA TRP A 33 -4.64 0.48 13.88
C TRP A 33 -5.76 0.81 14.87
N TYR A 34 -6.98 0.90 14.36
CA TYR A 34 -8.18 0.93 15.15
C TYR A 34 -9.15 -0.14 14.64
N PRO A 35 -9.77 -0.96 15.53
CA PRO A 35 -10.61 -2.08 15.11
C PRO A 35 -11.82 -1.63 14.29
N ILE A 36 -11.93 -2.15 13.07
CA ILE A 36 -13.08 -1.93 12.20
C ILE A 36 -13.30 -3.16 11.30
N THR A 37 -14.55 -3.64 11.22
CA THR A 37 -14.92 -4.71 10.28
C THR A 37 -14.87 -4.15 8.85
N PRO A 38 -14.26 -4.88 7.86
CA PRO A 38 -13.71 -6.24 7.93
C PRO A 38 -12.19 -6.32 8.11
N SER A 39 -11.50 -5.24 8.47
CA SER A 39 -10.04 -5.16 8.46
C SER A 39 -9.34 -5.77 9.70
N THR A 40 -10.07 -6.00 10.78
CA THR A 40 -9.51 -6.46 12.07
C THR A 40 -8.69 -7.74 11.94
N SER A 41 -9.16 -8.72 11.20
CA SER A 41 -8.49 -10.02 11.04
C SER A 41 -7.13 -9.94 10.32
N LEU A 42 -6.89 -8.86 9.54
CA LEU A 42 -5.56 -8.61 8.96
C LEU A 42 -4.53 -8.34 10.05
N MET A 43 -4.88 -7.47 11.01
CA MET A 43 -3.97 -7.16 12.12
C MET A 43 -3.79 -8.34 13.07
N ASP A 44 -4.86 -9.10 13.37
CA ASP A 44 -4.79 -10.31 14.18
C ASP A 44 -3.84 -11.33 13.54
N SER A 45 -3.91 -11.51 12.22
CA SER A 45 -3.03 -12.41 11.46
C SER A 45 -1.59 -11.91 11.47
N PHE A 46 -1.36 -10.61 11.23
CA PHE A 46 -0.02 -10.02 11.32
C PHE A 46 0.59 -10.25 12.71
N GLU A 47 -0.18 -10.03 13.78
CA GLU A 47 0.29 -10.28 15.14
C GLU A 47 0.66 -11.75 15.38
N ALA A 48 -0.19 -12.68 14.93
CA ALA A 48 0.05 -14.10 15.06
C ALA A 48 1.33 -14.54 14.34
N PHE A 49 1.55 -14.07 13.11
CA PHE A 49 2.77 -14.36 12.36
C PHE A 49 4.01 -13.68 12.95
N CYS A 50 3.92 -12.45 13.43
CA CYS A 50 5.03 -11.77 14.10
C CYS A 50 5.47 -12.49 15.36
N LYS A 51 4.54 -13.00 16.17
CA LYS A 51 4.86 -13.80 17.37
C LYS A 51 5.63 -15.08 17.05
N GLN A 52 5.45 -15.64 15.86
CA GLN A 52 6.14 -16.85 15.41
C GLN A 52 7.48 -16.55 14.72
N LEU A 53 7.55 -15.48 13.91
CA LEU A 53 8.63 -15.24 12.96
C LEU A 53 9.52 -14.06 13.31
N ARG A 54 9.14 -13.19 14.28
CA ARG A 54 9.82 -11.95 14.58
C ARG A 54 10.17 -11.78 16.06
N LYS A 55 10.57 -12.86 16.70
CA LYS A 55 11.22 -12.83 17.99
C LYS A 55 12.73 -12.89 17.83
N CYS A 56 13.45 -12.18 18.70
CA CYS A 56 14.89 -12.33 18.81
C CYS A 56 15.22 -13.56 19.66
N ASP A 57 15.87 -14.56 19.09
CA ASP A 57 16.19 -15.83 19.75
C ASP A 57 17.11 -15.61 20.99
N GLU A 58 17.97 -14.60 20.96
CA GLU A 58 18.92 -14.32 22.04
C GLU A 58 18.28 -13.63 23.23
N THR A 59 17.29 -12.76 23.01
CA THR A 59 16.73 -11.87 24.03
C THR A 59 15.27 -12.15 24.35
N ASP A 60 14.61 -13.03 23.61
CA ASP A 60 13.15 -13.27 23.62
C ASP A 60 12.30 -11.99 23.45
N LYS A 61 12.91 -10.92 22.93
CA LYS A 61 12.22 -9.66 22.68
C LYS A 61 11.56 -9.68 21.30
N ASN A 62 10.43 -8.98 21.20
CA ASN A 62 9.76 -8.78 19.93
C ASN A 62 10.55 -7.79 19.06
N ASN A 63 10.76 -8.15 17.79
CA ASN A 63 11.27 -7.26 16.75
C ASN A 63 10.12 -6.64 15.94
N PHE A 64 9.01 -6.35 16.62
CA PHE A 64 7.82 -5.71 16.06
C PHE A 64 7.07 -4.94 17.14
N CYS A 65 6.22 -4.02 16.69
CA CYS A 65 5.34 -3.24 17.55
C CYS A 65 3.94 -3.19 16.92
N ILE A 66 2.92 -3.53 17.71
CA ILE A 66 1.52 -3.44 17.31
C ILE A 66 0.82 -2.58 18.33
N ILE A 67 0.15 -1.52 17.86
CA ILE A 67 -0.51 -0.54 18.72
C ILE A 67 -1.95 -0.38 18.27
N GLN A 68 -2.89 -0.70 19.16
CA GLN A 68 -4.27 -0.27 18.99
C GLN A 68 -4.37 1.18 19.43
N ALA A 69 -4.69 2.06 18.49
CA ALA A 69 -4.85 3.49 18.74
C ALA A 69 -6.24 3.82 19.31
N GLU A 70 -6.45 5.06 19.71
CA GLU A 70 -7.73 5.57 20.19
C GLU A 70 -8.76 5.72 19.04
N ASP A 71 -8.26 6.04 17.84
CA ASP A 71 -9.01 6.16 16.60
C ASP A 71 -8.10 5.98 15.39
N GLU A 72 -8.68 6.04 14.18
CA GLU A 72 -7.94 5.93 12.92
C GLU A 72 -7.01 7.12 12.69
N LEU A 73 -7.37 8.31 13.19
CA LEU A 73 -6.54 9.51 13.09
C LEU A 73 -5.22 9.31 13.85
N ALA A 74 -5.29 8.81 15.07
CA ALA A 74 -4.11 8.48 15.86
C ALA A 74 -3.31 7.33 15.22
N ALA A 75 -3.99 6.31 14.67
CA ALA A 75 -3.35 5.18 14.03
C ALA A 75 -2.45 5.60 12.87
N ILE A 76 -2.97 6.38 11.91
CA ILE A 76 -2.17 6.86 10.78
C ILE A 76 -1.02 7.77 11.24
N GLY A 77 -1.23 8.62 12.24
CA GLY A 77 -0.17 9.45 12.82
C GLY A 77 0.99 8.61 13.38
N MET A 78 0.69 7.50 14.07
CA MET A 78 1.70 6.55 14.56
C MET A 78 2.43 5.84 13.42
N VAL A 79 1.72 5.44 12.35
CA VAL A 79 2.32 4.86 11.14
C VAL A 79 3.33 5.82 10.52
N LEU A 80 2.94 7.08 10.33
CA LEU A 80 3.81 8.08 9.72
C LEU A 80 5.05 8.38 10.58
N GLY A 81 4.87 8.48 11.89
CA GLY A 81 5.99 8.64 12.82
C GLY A 81 6.97 7.48 12.80
N ALA A 82 6.46 6.23 12.74
CA ALA A 82 7.29 5.04 12.62
C ALA A 82 8.03 4.99 11.28
N SER A 83 7.34 5.30 10.17
CA SER A 83 7.93 5.33 8.84
C SER A 83 8.98 6.43 8.67
N TRP A 84 8.77 7.60 9.28
CA TRP A 84 9.75 8.67 9.32
C TRP A 84 11.06 8.23 9.99
N ASN A 85 10.96 7.37 11.01
CA ASN A 85 12.11 6.75 11.68
C ASN A 85 12.69 5.54 10.94
N GLY A 86 12.18 5.20 9.77
CA GLY A 86 12.70 4.13 8.92
C GLY A 86 12.03 2.76 9.11
N ALA A 87 10.99 2.63 9.93
CA ALA A 87 10.22 1.39 9.98
C ALA A 87 9.36 1.23 8.72
N ARG A 88 9.11 -0.01 8.29
CA ARG A 88 7.96 -0.31 7.43
C ARG A 88 6.73 -0.41 8.32
N ALA A 89 5.83 0.54 8.16
CA ALA A 89 4.65 0.66 8.99
C ALA A 89 3.36 0.72 8.16
N PHE A 90 2.25 0.23 8.74
CA PHE A 90 0.98 0.17 8.05
C PHE A 90 -0.21 0.30 9.00
N THR A 91 -1.38 0.57 8.42
CA THR A 91 -2.66 0.51 9.11
C THR A 91 -3.71 -0.16 8.22
N PRO A 92 -4.47 -1.15 8.72
CA PRO A 92 -5.65 -1.67 8.06
C PRO A 92 -6.90 -0.93 8.55
N THR A 93 -7.78 -0.59 7.62
CA THR A 93 -9.05 0.09 7.90
C THR A 93 -10.11 -0.24 6.85
N SER A 94 -11.18 0.53 6.81
CA SER A 94 -12.25 0.52 5.81
C SER A 94 -12.66 1.98 5.52
N GLY A 95 -13.52 2.20 4.56
CA GLY A 95 -13.92 3.54 4.09
C GLY A 95 -14.14 4.61 5.17
N PRO A 96 -14.85 4.32 6.29
CA PRO A 96 -14.98 5.31 7.37
C PRO A 96 -13.65 5.80 7.94
N GLY A 97 -12.68 4.88 8.11
CA GLY A 97 -11.35 5.25 8.61
C GLY A 97 -10.54 6.05 7.59
N ILE A 98 -10.66 5.75 6.29
CA ILE A 98 -10.04 6.57 5.24
C ILE A 98 -10.51 8.02 5.33
N SER A 99 -11.81 8.23 5.56
CA SER A 99 -12.38 9.57 5.74
C SER A 99 -11.74 10.30 6.95
N LEU A 100 -11.53 9.61 8.06
CA LEU A 100 -10.92 10.18 9.27
C LEU A 100 -9.42 10.43 9.09
N MET A 101 -8.71 9.61 8.35
CA MET A 101 -7.27 9.72 8.10
C MET A 101 -6.90 10.83 7.11
N SER A 102 -7.85 11.45 6.45
CA SER A 102 -7.68 12.29 5.26
C SER A 102 -6.58 13.34 5.40
N GLU A 103 -6.52 14.07 6.52
CA GLU A 103 -5.49 15.11 6.73
C GLU A 103 -4.08 14.51 6.84
N PHE A 104 -3.90 13.44 7.60
CA PHE A 104 -2.59 12.79 7.71
C PHE A 104 -2.14 12.13 6.41
N ILE A 105 -3.07 11.64 5.58
CA ILE A 105 -2.74 11.13 4.25
C ILE A 105 -2.20 12.25 3.36
N GLY A 106 -2.83 13.44 3.39
CA GLY A 106 -2.35 14.63 2.69
C GLY A 106 -0.99 15.11 3.23
N PHE A 107 -0.82 15.11 4.55
CA PHE A 107 0.47 15.39 5.17
C PHE A 107 1.56 14.42 4.66
N ALA A 108 1.29 13.12 4.64
CA ALA A 108 2.24 12.12 4.16
C ALA A 108 2.58 12.29 2.68
N TYR A 109 1.58 12.64 1.85
CA TYR A 109 1.78 12.93 0.44
C TYR A 109 2.72 14.10 0.22
N TYR A 110 2.45 15.24 0.89
CA TYR A 110 3.21 16.48 0.68
C TYR A 110 4.58 16.48 1.38
N SER A 111 4.69 15.81 2.52
CA SER A 111 5.96 15.62 3.25
C SER A 111 6.79 14.45 2.71
N GLU A 112 6.23 13.68 1.78
CA GLU A 112 6.84 12.52 1.15
C GLU A 112 7.27 11.45 2.17
N LEU A 113 6.30 11.00 2.96
CA LEU A 113 6.47 9.93 3.94
C LEU A 113 5.81 8.63 3.44
N PRO A 114 6.52 7.50 3.46
CA PRO A 114 5.94 6.22 3.08
C PRO A 114 4.90 5.75 4.11
N ALA A 115 3.82 5.15 3.63
CA ALA A 115 2.85 4.42 4.44
C ALA A 115 2.13 3.39 3.59
N VAL A 116 1.75 2.25 4.15
CA VAL A 116 0.84 1.31 3.49
C VAL A 116 -0.48 1.33 4.24
N ILE A 117 -1.56 1.56 3.51
CA ILE A 117 -2.92 1.64 4.06
C ILE A 117 -3.76 0.55 3.38
N PHE A 118 -4.24 -0.41 4.15
CA PHE A 118 -5.15 -1.41 3.65
C PHE A 118 -6.58 -0.90 3.82
N ASP A 119 -7.26 -0.68 2.72
CA ASP A 119 -8.69 -0.41 2.69
C ASP A 119 -9.45 -1.70 2.36
N ILE A 120 -10.00 -2.32 3.40
CA ILE A 120 -10.84 -3.51 3.24
C ILE A 120 -12.26 -3.00 3.10
N GLN A 121 -12.68 -2.80 1.84
CA GLN A 121 -13.91 -2.10 1.49
C GLN A 121 -15.18 -2.81 1.97
N ARG A 122 -16.15 -2.04 2.37
CA ARG A 122 -17.49 -2.48 2.74
C ARG A 122 -18.55 -1.49 2.25
N THR A 123 -19.81 -1.87 2.34
CA THR A 123 -20.92 -1.01 1.92
C THR A 123 -20.99 0.28 2.71
N GLY A 124 -20.92 1.43 2.00
CA GLY A 124 -21.19 2.78 2.50
C GLY A 124 -22.65 3.21 2.22
N PRO A 125 -22.99 4.51 2.39
CA PRO A 125 -22.16 5.57 2.95
C PRO A 125 -22.11 5.56 4.49
N SER A 126 -21.18 6.37 5.07
CA SER A 126 -20.91 6.47 6.51
C SER A 126 -20.52 5.10 7.10
N THR A 127 -21.01 4.75 8.27
CA THR A 127 -20.77 3.43 8.86
C THR A 127 -21.27 2.29 7.98
N GLY A 128 -22.32 2.54 7.20
CA GLY A 128 -22.85 1.64 6.18
C GLY A 128 -23.30 0.29 6.72
N MET A 129 -23.01 -0.77 5.97
CA MET A 129 -23.28 -2.14 6.35
C MET A 129 -21.97 -2.93 6.54
N PRO A 130 -21.46 -3.06 7.77
CA PRO A 130 -20.11 -3.59 8.06
C PRO A 130 -19.83 -4.98 7.52
N THR A 131 -20.85 -5.78 7.29
CA THR A 131 -20.75 -7.17 6.83
C THR A 131 -21.31 -7.37 5.41
N ARG A 132 -21.30 -6.32 4.58
CA ARG A 132 -21.73 -6.39 3.18
C ARG A 132 -20.66 -5.82 2.28
N THR A 133 -20.32 -6.58 1.23
CA THR A 133 -19.32 -6.22 0.24
C THR A 133 -19.83 -5.08 -0.65
N GLN A 134 -18.95 -4.11 -0.87
CA GLN A 134 -19.10 -3.09 -1.89
C GLN A 134 -17.72 -2.50 -2.19
N GLN A 135 -17.44 -2.22 -3.46
CA GLN A 135 -16.22 -1.54 -3.90
C GLN A 135 -16.55 -0.06 -4.14
N CYS A 136 -16.65 0.73 -3.06
CA CYS A 136 -17.13 2.13 -3.12
C CYS A 136 -16.08 3.18 -2.76
N ASP A 137 -14.88 2.77 -2.36
CA ASP A 137 -13.89 3.68 -1.79
C ASP A 137 -12.80 4.12 -2.79
N LEU A 138 -12.92 3.69 -4.07
CA LEU A 138 -11.95 3.96 -5.13
C LEU A 138 -11.55 5.44 -5.23
N MET A 139 -12.54 6.32 -5.35
CA MET A 139 -12.28 7.74 -5.57
C MET A 139 -11.75 8.44 -4.32
N ILE A 140 -12.26 8.06 -3.14
CA ILE A 140 -11.78 8.65 -1.90
C ILE A 140 -10.33 8.23 -1.61
N CYS A 141 -9.93 7.01 -1.92
CA CYS A 141 -8.54 6.56 -1.78
C CYS A 141 -7.62 7.20 -2.83
N ALA A 142 -8.07 7.26 -4.10
CA ALA A 142 -7.27 7.81 -5.19
C ALA A 142 -6.88 9.27 -4.98
N TYR A 143 -7.74 10.05 -4.30
CA TYR A 143 -7.59 11.49 -4.09
C TYR A 143 -7.77 11.88 -2.62
N ALA A 144 -7.40 11.00 -1.70
CA ALA A 144 -7.53 11.26 -0.26
C ALA A 144 -6.82 12.54 0.14
N SER A 145 -7.45 13.34 1.00
CA SER A 145 -7.10 14.68 1.45
C SER A 145 -7.75 15.80 0.61
N HIS A 146 -7.31 17.01 0.84
CA HIS A 146 -7.74 18.20 0.12
C HIS A 146 -6.60 18.71 -0.79
N GLY A 147 -6.92 19.53 -1.77
CA GLY A 147 -5.95 20.01 -2.75
C GLY A 147 -5.59 18.96 -3.81
N ASP A 148 -4.43 19.11 -4.42
CA ASP A 148 -4.00 18.30 -5.57
C ASP A 148 -3.21 17.06 -5.16
N THR A 149 -3.90 16.09 -4.58
CA THR A 149 -3.33 14.81 -4.15
C THR A 149 -3.64 13.68 -5.12
N LYS A 150 -2.75 12.69 -5.17
CA LYS A 150 -2.93 11.41 -5.85
C LYS A 150 -2.27 10.31 -5.04
N HIS A 151 -2.79 9.10 -5.12
CA HIS A 151 -2.22 7.96 -4.41
C HIS A 151 -2.19 6.70 -5.30
N PRO A 152 -1.13 5.87 -5.22
CA PRO A 152 -1.12 4.55 -5.83
C PRO A 152 -2.17 3.66 -5.19
N LEU A 153 -2.94 2.96 -6.00
CA LEU A 153 -3.91 1.97 -5.59
C LEU A 153 -3.54 0.61 -6.18
N LEU A 154 -3.45 -0.42 -5.35
CA LEU A 154 -3.23 -1.80 -5.76
C LEU A 154 -4.51 -2.62 -5.50
N PHE A 155 -4.92 -3.42 -6.47
CA PHE A 155 -6.20 -4.11 -6.47
C PHE A 155 -6.03 -5.64 -6.49
N PRO A 156 -5.76 -6.29 -5.35
CA PRO A 156 -5.71 -7.74 -5.33
C PRO A 156 -7.09 -8.32 -5.62
N SER A 157 -7.15 -9.38 -6.44
CA SER A 157 -8.38 -10.07 -6.81
C SER A 157 -8.61 -11.38 -6.05
N ASN A 158 -7.61 -11.83 -5.29
CA ASN A 158 -7.61 -13.09 -4.56
C ASN A 158 -6.55 -13.09 -3.44
N PRO A 159 -6.52 -14.07 -2.53
CA PRO A 159 -5.55 -14.12 -1.44
C PRO A 159 -4.08 -14.23 -1.89
N GLU A 160 -3.79 -14.91 -2.99
CA GLU A 160 -2.43 -14.97 -3.53
C GLU A 160 -1.91 -13.57 -3.89
N GLU A 161 -2.73 -12.78 -4.58
CA GLU A 161 -2.42 -11.39 -4.90
C GLU A 161 -2.38 -10.50 -3.65
N CYS A 162 -3.21 -10.74 -2.64
CA CYS A 162 -3.10 -10.05 -1.35
C CYS A 162 -1.70 -10.23 -0.73
N PHE A 163 -1.13 -11.43 -0.80
CA PHE A 163 0.21 -11.69 -0.29
C PHE A 163 1.30 -10.96 -1.11
N TYR A 164 1.33 -11.13 -2.43
CA TYR A 164 2.39 -10.57 -3.26
C TYR A 164 2.28 -9.06 -3.48
N MET A 165 1.06 -8.52 -3.66
CA MET A 165 0.88 -7.07 -3.80
C MET A 165 1.16 -6.32 -2.50
N THR A 166 1.05 -6.98 -1.33
CA THR A 166 1.48 -6.37 -0.07
C THR A 166 2.98 -6.06 -0.10
N GLN A 167 3.82 -6.95 -0.63
CA GLN A 167 5.25 -6.68 -0.79
C GLN A 167 5.48 -5.50 -1.73
N ALA A 168 4.81 -5.51 -2.88
CA ALA A 168 4.88 -4.42 -3.85
C ALA A 168 4.43 -3.09 -3.23
N ALA A 169 3.38 -3.08 -2.39
CA ALA A 169 2.90 -1.89 -1.71
C ALA A 169 3.96 -1.26 -0.80
N PHE A 170 4.67 -2.08 -0.01
CA PHE A 170 5.73 -1.58 0.85
C PHE A 170 6.95 -1.10 0.07
N ASP A 171 7.34 -1.82 -0.97
CA ASP A 171 8.44 -1.41 -1.83
C ASP A 171 8.12 -0.09 -2.55
N LEU A 172 6.94 0.02 -3.17
CA LEU A 172 6.47 1.25 -3.82
C LEU A 172 6.37 2.43 -2.84
N ALA A 173 5.84 2.19 -1.61
CA ALA A 173 5.75 3.25 -0.62
C ALA A 173 7.12 3.81 -0.24
N ASP A 174 8.11 2.94 -0.04
CA ASP A 174 9.49 3.34 0.27
C ASP A 174 10.19 4.01 -0.93
N GLU A 175 10.06 3.44 -2.12
CA GLU A 175 10.71 3.95 -3.34
C GLU A 175 10.12 5.29 -3.79
N LEU A 176 8.78 5.41 -3.78
CA LEU A 176 8.07 6.62 -4.16
C LEU A 176 7.95 7.64 -3.02
N GLN A 177 8.22 7.23 -1.77
CA GLN A 177 8.08 8.06 -0.58
C GLN A 177 6.67 8.69 -0.51
N THR A 178 5.64 7.87 -0.49
CA THR A 178 4.24 8.29 -0.53
C THR A 178 3.33 7.22 0.09
N PRO A 179 2.12 7.57 0.56
CA PRO A 179 1.12 6.58 0.91
C PRO A 179 0.73 5.70 -0.28
N VAL A 180 0.62 4.38 -0.06
CA VAL A 180 0.14 3.40 -1.04
C VAL A 180 -1.06 2.67 -0.45
N PHE A 181 -2.13 2.54 -1.22
CA PHE A 181 -3.34 1.86 -0.79
C PHE A 181 -3.42 0.44 -1.37
N MET A 182 -3.72 -0.51 -0.50
CA MET A 182 -4.15 -1.87 -0.87
C MET A 182 -5.68 -1.91 -0.81
N MET A 183 -6.31 -1.98 -1.98
CA MET A 183 -7.76 -1.92 -2.16
C MET A 183 -8.35 -3.32 -2.20
N SER A 184 -8.51 -3.96 -1.05
CA SER A 184 -9.25 -5.21 -0.92
C SER A 184 -10.72 -4.93 -0.60
N ASP A 185 -11.49 -5.96 -0.36
CA ASP A 185 -12.88 -5.86 0.08
C ASP A 185 -13.24 -7.01 1.03
N LEU A 186 -14.43 -6.95 1.61
CA LEU A 186 -14.94 -7.94 2.55
C LEU A 186 -14.93 -9.36 1.97
N ASP A 187 -15.23 -9.51 0.67
CA ASP A 187 -15.34 -10.82 0.03
C ASP A 187 -13.98 -11.51 -0.06
N ILE A 188 -12.95 -10.78 -0.49
CA ILE A 188 -11.56 -11.29 -0.49
C ILE A 188 -11.05 -11.44 0.93
N GLY A 189 -11.28 -10.43 1.76
CA GLY A 189 -10.65 -10.30 3.08
C GLY A 189 -11.13 -11.29 4.12
N MET A 190 -12.38 -11.78 4.04
CA MET A 190 -13.00 -12.58 5.11
C MET A 190 -13.55 -13.94 4.67
N ASN A 191 -13.59 -14.24 3.38
CA ASN A 191 -14.00 -15.55 2.91
C ASN A 191 -12.78 -16.44 2.72
N ASP A 192 -12.96 -17.73 3.01
CA ASP A 192 -11.96 -18.76 2.74
C ASP A 192 -11.90 -19.08 1.25
N TRP A 193 -10.72 -18.97 0.69
CA TRP A 193 -10.42 -19.28 -0.71
C TRP A 193 -9.47 -20.46 -0.80
N MET A 194 -9.63 -21.28 -1.81
CA MET A 194 -8.61 -22.22 -2.21
C MET A 194 -7.52 -21.45 -2.99
N CYS A 195 -6.34 -21.38 -2.41
CA CYS A 195 -5.21 -20.60 -2.89
C CYS A 195 -4.01 -21.51 -3.18
N PRO A 196 -3.23 -21.30 -4.24
CA PRO A 196 -1.94 -21.97 -4.38
C PRO A 196 -1.04 -21.71 -3.17
N ASP A 197 -0.11 -22.64 -2.88
CA ASP A 197 0.87 -22.44 -1.82
C ASP A 197 1.62 -21.12 -2.02
N LEU A 198 1.57 -20.25 -1.02
CA LEU A 198 2.31 -18.98 -1.02
C LEU A 198 3.80 -19.27 -0.92
N LYS A 199 4.58 -18.77 -1.86
CA LYS A 199 6.02 -19.02 -1.91
C LYS A 199 6.77 -17.97 -1.13
N TRP A 200 7.54 -18.42 -0.15
CA TRP A 200 8.49 -17.57 0.56
C TRP A 200 9.84 -17.61 -0.17
N ASP A 201 10.24 -16.48 -0.75
CA ASP A 201 11.51 -16.34 -1.44
C ASP A 201 12.57 -15.79 -0.48
N GLU A 202 13.50 -16.63 -0.05
CA GLU A 202 14.60 -16.26 0.85
C GLU A 202 15.56 -15.21 0.23
N THR A 203 15.48 -15.01 -1.07
CA THR A 203 16.32 -14.01 -1.78
C THR A 203 15.70 -12.62 -1.82
N TYR A 204 14.39 -12.49 -1.52
CA TYR A 204 13.73 -11.19 -1.49
C TYR A 204 14.41 -10.25 -0.49
N ARG A 205 14.64 -9.04 -0.93
CA ARG A 205 15.17 -7.95 -0.09
C ARG A 205 14.28 -6.73 -0.26
N PRO A 206 13.78 -6.17 0.86
CA PRO A 206 12.94 -4.97 0.84
C PRO A 206 13.63 -3.81 0.10
N GLN A 207 12.94 -3.22 -0.87
CA GLN A 207 13.40 -2.04 -1.59
C GLN A 207 13.15 -0.79 -0.73
N ARG A 208 14.22 -0.11 -0.33
CA ARG A 208 14.13 1.04 0.57
C ARG A 208 14.11 2.40 -0.15
N GLY A 209 14.24 2.38 -1.48
CA GLY A 209 14.33 3.58 -2.27
C GLY A 209 15.63 4.36 -2.03
N LYS A 210 15.60 5.67 -2.27
CA LYS A 210 16.75 6.57 -2.22
C LYS A 210 17.09 7.01 -0.78
N VAL A 211 17.58 6.08 0.06
CA VAL A 211 18.03 6.38 1.43
C VAL A 211 19.54 6.56 1.45
N LEU A 212 20.01 7.73 1.90
CA LEU A 212 21.43 8.02 2.06
C LEU A 212 21.95 7.45 3.37
N ASN A 213 23.11 6.81 3.30
CA ASN A 213 23.87 6.33 4.46
C ASN A 213 24.87 7.38 4.97
N ALA A 214 25.51 7.11 6.12
CA ALA A 214 26.45 8.01 6.76
C ALA A 214 27.64 8.39 5.86
N GLU A 215 28.19 7.45 5.08
CA GLU A 215 29.34 7.68 4.20
C GLU A 215 28.97 8.62 3.04
N GLN A 216 27.80 8.40 2.41
CA GLN A 216 27.29 9.27 1.37
C GLN A 216 27.04 10.69 1.89
N LEU A 217 26.44 10.82 3.08
CA LEU A 217 26.17 12.10 3.73
C LEU A 217 27.47 12.84 4.10
N GLU A 218 28.53 12.12 4.56
CA GLU A 218 29.81 12.74 4.87
C GLU A 218 30.47 13.34 3.63
N SER A 219 30.34 12.67 2.47
CA SER A 219 30.90 13.15 1.20
C SER A 219 30.15 14.33 0.58
N MET A 220 28.91 14.60 1.02
CA MET A 220 28.09 15.70 0.50
C MET A 220 28.44 17.02 1.19
N GLU A 221 28.39 18.13 0.45
CA GLU A 221 28.49 19.46 1.03
C GLU A 221 27.26 19.76 1.90
N LYS A 222 26.05 19.53 1.36
CA LYS A 222 24.79 19.77 2.04
C LYS A 222 23.68 18.83 1.53
N PHE A 223 22.88 18.32 2.43
CA PHE A 223 21.69 17.55 2.12
C PHE A 223 20.44 18.47 2.04
N HIS A 224 19.59 18.22 1.03
CA HIS A 224 18.31 18.89 0.87
C HIS A 224 17.22 17.85 0.63
N ARG A 225 16.28 17.76 1.57
CA ARG A 225 15.27 16.67 1.60
C ARG A 225 14.35 16.61 0.38
N TYR A 226 14.02 17.75 -0.22
CA TYR A 226 13.04 17.84 -1.31
C TYR A 226 13.66 18.18 -2.67
N LEU A 227 14.98 18.16 -2.77
CA LEU A 227 15.69 18.41 -4.01
C LEU A 227 15.76 17.13 -4.84
N ASP A 228 15.16 17.16 -6.03
CA ASP A 228 15.34 16.13 -7.04
C ASP A 228 16.67 16.38 -7.78
N VAL A 229 17.61 15.46 -7.62
CA VAL A 229 18.93 15.57 -8.26
C VAL A 229 19.08 14.63 -9.46
N ASP A 230 18.17 13.65 -9.60
CA ASP A 230 18.21 12.65 -10.66
C ASP A 230 17.21 12.96 -11.80
N GLY A 231 16.28 13.86 -11.57
CA GLY A 231 15.29 14.29 -12.57
C GLY A 231 14.14 13.28 -12.76
N ASP A 232 13.86 12.45 -11.75
CA ASP A 232 12.78 11.48 -11.77
C ASP A 232 11.60 11.84 -10.82
N GLY A 233 11.68 13.02 -10.19
CA GLY A 233 10.68 13.53 -9.26
C GLY A 233 10.81 12.98 -7.84
N ILE A 234 11.75 12.05 -7.57
CA ILE A 234 11.91 11.39 -6.27
C ILE A 234 13.19 11.90 -5.59
N PRO A 235 13.09 12.68 -4.49
CA PRO A 235 14.27 13.17 -3.79
C PRO A 235 14.91 12.07 -2.93
N TYR A 236 16.17 12.27 -2.56
CA TYR A 236 16.82 11.44 -1.55
C TYR A 236 16.25 11.74 -0.16
N ARG A 237 16.26 10.72 0.69
CA ARG A 237 15.88 10.83 2.11
C ARG A 237 16.96 10.29 3.02
N THR A 238 16.90 10.65 4.28
CA THR A 238 17.76 10.20 5.36
C THR A 238 16.90 9.65 6.50
N LEU A 239 17.52 8.86 7.35
CA LEU A 239 16.86 8.36 8.57
C LEU A 239 17.45 9.06 9.80
N PRO A 240 16.62 9.33 10.84
CA PRO A 240 17.09 9.93 12.07
C PRO A 240 18.22 9.12 12.72
N GLY A 241 19.26 9.81 13.16
CA GLY A 241 20.42 9.18 13.82
C GLY A 241 21.53 8.69 12.88
N GLU A 242 21.30 8.68 11.57
CA GLU A 242 22.30 8.20 10.61
C GLU A 242 23.54 9.12 10.55
N HIS A 243 23.32 10.42 10.35
CA HIS A 243 24.41 11.41 10.27
C HIS A 243 23.92 12.83 10.52
N ALA A 244 24.73 13.69 11.13
CA ALA A 244 24.34 15.07 11.45
C ALA A 244 23.97 15.90 10.20
N LYS A 245 24.68 15.73 9.08
CA LYS A 245 24.37 16.41 7.80
C LYS A 245 23.03 15.98 7.19
N GLY A 246 22.50 14.80 7.58
CA GLY A 246 21.21 14.31 7.13
C GLY A 246 19.99 14.90 7.84
N SER A 247 20.19 15.81 8.78
CA SER A 247 19.12 16.44 9.54
C SER A 247 18.28 17.36 8.64
N PHE A 248 16.95 17.25 8.73
CA PHE A 248 16.01 18.10 8.03
C PHE A 248 14.75 18.31 8.85
N PHE A 249 13.96 19.27 8.46
CA PHE A 249 12.66 19.52 9.05
C PHE A 249 11.55 19.00 8.14
N THR A 250 10.77 18.01 8.59
CA THR A 250 9.60 17.50 7.87
C THR A 250 8.50 18.55 7.88
N ARG A 251 7.97 18.90 6.70
CA ARG A 251 6.98 19.97 6.55
C ARG A 251 5.75 19.50 5.78
N GLY A 252 4.59 19.64 6.40
CA GLY A 252 3.29 19.61 5.72
C GLY A 252 2.84 20.98 5.24
N SER A 253 3.45 22.07 5.74
CA SER A 253 3.22 23.43 5.22
C SER A 253 4.03 23.71 3.95
N GLY A 254 3.68 24.76 3.21
CA GLY A 254 4.39 25.21 2.03
C GLY A 254 5.91 25.25 2.22
N HIS A 255 6.65 24.61 1.33
CA HIS A 255 8.12 24.56 1.38
C HIS A 255 8.70 24.55 -0.03
N ASN A 256 9.92 25.03 -0.14
CA ASN A 256 10.65 24.95 -1.40
C ASN A 256 11.49 23.65 -1.48
N LYS A 257 12.14 23.43 -2.61
CA LYS A 257 13.01 22.26 -2.86
C LYS A 257 14.16 22.10 -1.86
N TYR A 258 14.48 23.13 -1.09
CA TYR A 258 15.51 23.08 -0.04
C TYR A 258 14.93 22.78 1.35
N GLY A 259 13.61 22.63 1.47
CA GLY A 259 12.92 22.37 2.75
C GLY A 259 12.67 23.62 3.60
N ALA A 260 12.92 24.81 3.05
CA ALA A 260 12.59 26.06 3.74
C ALA A 260 11.10 26.38 3.55
N TYR A 261 10.47 26.90 4.61
CA TYR A 261 9.09 27.41 4.52
C TYR A 261 8.98 28.54 3.50
N THR A 262 7.93 28.49 2.70
CA THR A 262 7.61 29.54 1.71
C THR A 262 6.11 29.61 1.46
N GLU A 263 5.64 30.79 1.10
CA GLU A 263 4.31 31.07 0.55
C GLU A 263 4.42 31.68 -0.87
N ASP A 264 5.61 31.58 -1.47
CA ASP A 264 5.85 32.03 -2.83
C ASP A 264 5.22 31.07 -3.85
N GLY A 265 4.44 31.62 -4.79
CA GLY A 265 3.68 30.82 -5.75
C GLY A 265 4.55 30.08 -6.77
N GLU A 266 5.72 30.62 -7.16
CA GLU A 266 6.64 29.97 -8.10
C GLU A 266 7.35 28.81 -7.40
N GLU A 267 7.81 28.98 -6.16
CA GLU A 267 8.41 27.89 -5.36
C GLU A 267 7.40 26.78 -5.06
N TYR A 268 6.13 27.12 -4.81
CA TYR A 268 5.06 26.13 -4.66
C TYR A 268 4.83 25.34 -5.95
N GLN A 269 4.77 26.02 -7.08
CA GLN A 269 4.60 25.36 -8.38
C GLN A 269 5.76 24.41 -8.68
N ASP A 270 7.01 24.81 -8.43
CA ASP A 270 8.20 23.94 -8.59
C ASP A 270 8.04 22.60 -7.84
N VAL A 271 7.54 22.65 -6.60
CA VAL A 271 7.33 21.44 -5.79
C VAL A 271 6.20 20.57 -6.34
N VAL A 272 5.07 21.19 -6.74
CA VAL A 272 3.93 20.45 -7.30
C VAL A 272 4.29 19.82 -8.65
N ASP A 273 5.01 20.53 -9.52
CA ASP A 273 5.48 20.02 -10.81
C ASP A 273 6.43 18.82 -10.61
N ARG A 274 7.31 18.89 -9.61
CA ARG A 274 8.16 17.75 -9.24
C ARG A 274 7.33 16.56 -8.73
N LEU A 275 6.31 16.79 -7.90
CA LEU A 275 5.40 15.73 -7.46
C LEU A 275 4.63 15.13 -8.64
N LEU A 276 4.25 15.92 -9.65
CA LEU A 276 3.65 15.39 -10.88
C LEU A 276 4.65 14.54 -11.69
N LEU A 277 5.91 14.97 -11.79
CA LEU A 277 6.96 14.17 -12.42
C LEU A 277 7.15 12.82 -11.72
N LYS A 278 7.12 12.79 -10.37
CA LYS A 278 7.16 11.54 -9.60
C LYS A 278 6.05 10.56 -10.03
N TRP A 279 4.87 11.04 -10.43
CA TRP A 279 3.79 10.19 -10.90
C TRP A 279 4.07 9.56 -12.27
N GLU A 280 4.80 10.23 -13.16
CA GLU A 280 5.24 9.62 -14.42
C GLU A 280 6.25 8.50 -14.16
N THR A 281 7.14 8.68 -13.19
CA THR A 281 8.04 7.64 -12.71
C THR A 281 7.26 6.48 -12.07
N ALA A 282 6.31 6.79 -11.18
CA ALA A 282 5.48 5.80 -10.52
C ALA A 282 4.71 4.90 -11.51
N ARG A 283 4.21 5.47 -12.60
CA ARG A 283 3.42 4.75 -13.61
C ARG A 283 4.13 3.52 -14.19
N VAL A 284 5.44 3.57 -14.33
CA VAL A 284 6.22 2.44 -14.86
C VAL A 284 6.65 1.45 -13.77
N MET A 285 6.60 1.86 -12.50
CA MET A 285 6.93 1.02 -11.34
C MET A 285 5.72 0.21 -10.85
N MET A 286 4.50 0.69 -11.11
CA MET A 286 3.27 0.02 -10.67
C MET A 286 3.08 -1.34 -11.35
N PRO A 287 2.53 -2.34 -10.65
CA PRO A 287 2.02 -3.54 -11.28
C PRO A 287 1.08 -3.17 -12.44
N GLN A 288 1.26 -3.85 -13.58
CA GLN A 288 0.50 -3.51 -14.78
C GLN A 288 -0.83 -4.27 -14.82
N ALA A 289 -1.87 -3.62 -15.36
CA ALA A 289 -3.16 -4.25 -15.60
C ALA A 289 -3.02 -5.47 -16.54
N ILE A 290 -3.78 -6.51 -16.28
CA ILE A 290 -3.86 -7.69 -17.17
C ILE A 290 -4.82 -7.37 -18.30
N ILE A 291 -4.31 -7.25 -19.53
CA ILE A 291 -5.10 -6.89 -20.70
C ILE A 291 -5.08 -8.02 -21.72
N ASN A 292 -6.25 -8.58 -21.99
CA ASN A 292 -6.48 -9.52 -23.08
C ASN A 292 -7.36 -8.85 -24.16
N SER A 293 -6.75 -8.40 -25.23
CA SER A 293 -7.44 -7.66 -26.27
C SER A 293 -7.26 -8.27 -27.66
N SER A 294 -8.27 -8.05 -28.51
CA SER A 294 -8.24 -8.35 -29.93
C SER A 294 -8.82 -7.17 -30.70
N GLU A 295 -8.20 -6.80 -31.80
CA GLU A 295 -8.67 -5.71 -32.67
C GLU A 295 -10.07 -5.97 -33.25
N PHE A 296 -10.51 -7.23 -33.29
CA PHE A 296 -11.84 -7.62 -33.79
C PHE A 296 -12.95 -7.37 -32.76
N ASN A 297 -12.62 -7.20 -31.48
CA ASN A 297 -13.61 -6.98 -30.42
C ASN A 297 -13.75 -5.48 -30.15
N LYS A 298 -14.98 -4.98 -30.25
CA LYS A 298 -15.29 -3.56 -30.01
C LYS A 298 -15.70 -3.24 -28.57
N THR A 299 -15.89 -4.26 -27.74
CA THR A 299 -16.36 -4.13 -26.37
C THR A 299 -15.38 -4.82 -25.43
N ALA A 300 -15.13 -4.22 -24.26
CA ALA A 300 -14.31 -4.79 -23.19
C ALA A 300 -15.14 -4.96 -21.93
N ILE A 301 -14.81 -6.01 -21.16
CA ILE A 301 -15.22 -6.15 -19.75
C ILE A 301 -14.01 -5.71 -18.93
N ILE A 302 -14.23 -4.76 -18.02
CA ILE A 302 -13.21 -4.24 -17.11
C ILE A 302 -13.65 -4.63 -15.70
N SER A 303 -12.73 -5.22 -14.92
CA SER A 303 -12.95 -5.62 -13.54
C SER A 303 -11.77 -5.23 -12.65
N TYR A 304 -11.97 -5.25 -11.35
CA TYR A 304 -10.93 -5.21 -10.34
C TYR A 304 -11.39 -5.89 -9.05
N GLY A 305 -10.42 -6.32 -8.23
CA GLY A 305 -10.69 -6.91 -6.93
C GLY A 305 -11.56 -8.17 -7.02
N SER A 306 -12.45 -8.38 -6.06
CA SER A 306 -13.31 -9.57 -5.96
C SER A 306 -14.24 -9.80 -7.15
N SER A 307 -14.48 -8.78 -7.99
CA SER A 307 -15.29 -8.91 -9.20
C SER A 307 -14.60 -9.67 -10.35
N ASP A 308 -13.29 -9.86 -10.27
CA ASP A 308 -12.48 -10.44 -11.34
C ASP A 308 -12.86 -11.89 -11.65
N GLY A 309 -13.03 -12.72 -10.62
CA GLY A 309 -13.43 -14.13 -10.79
C GLY A 309 -14.76 -14.28 -11.54
N ALA A 310 -15.75 -13.45 -11.19
CA ALA A 310 -17.06 -13.42 -11.85
C ALA A 310 -16.96 -12.93 -13.29
N ALA A 311 -16.11 -11.93 -13.56
CA ALA A 311 -15.86 -11.42 -14.91
C ALA A 311 -15.22 -12.48 -15.81
N LYS A 312 -14.23 -13.21 -15.31
CA LYS A 312 -13.59 -14.33 -16.03
C LYS A 312 -14.59 -15.44 -16.37
N GLU A 313 -15.41 -15.86 -15.41
CA GLU A 313 -16.46 -16.86 -15.63
C GLU A 313 -17.48 -16.38 -16.68
N ALA A 314 -17.92 -15.13 -16.59
CA ALA A 314 -18.84 -14.54 -17.55
C ALA A 314 -18.26 -14.55 -18.98
N LEU A 315 -16.96 -14.21 -19.13
CA LEU A 315 -16.25 -14.25 -20.42
C LEU A 315 -16.22 -15.65 -21.02
N GLU A 316 -15.95 -16.68 -20.23
CA GLU A 316 -15.95 -18.07 -20.68
C GLU A 316 -17.33 -18.51 -21.16
N ARG A 317 -18.39 -18.18 -20.42
CA ARG A 317 -19.77 -18.46 -20.80
C ARG A 317 -20.18 -17.73 -22.08
N LEU A 318 -19.78 -16.47 -22.26
CA LEU A 318 -20.05 -15.69 -23.46
C LEU A 318 -19.29 -16.27 -24.69
N LYS A 319 -18.05 -16.72 -24.50
CA LYS A 319 -17.26 -17.38 -25.55
C LYS A 319 -17.93 -18.67 -26.03
N GLN A 320 -18.53 -19.45 -25.15
CA GLN A 320 -19.33 -20.65 -25.51
C GLN A 320 -20.55 -20.30 -26.37
N GLN A 321 -21.05 -19.06 -26.29
CA GLN A 321 -22.14 -18.53 -27.09
C GLN A 321 -21.66 -17.83 -28.38
N ASN A 322 -20.37 -17.97 -28.74
CA ASN A 322 -19.72 -17.27 -29.87
C ASN A 322 -19.72 -15.72 -29.71
N LYS A 323 -19.75 -15.21 -28.48
CA LYS A 323 -19.62 -13.78 -28.19
C LYS A 323 -18.26 -13.52 -27.58
N ASN A 324 -17.45 -12.74 -28.27
CA ASN A 324 -16.09 -12.43 -27.82
C ASN A 324 -15.99 -10.98 -27.37
N TYR A 325 -15.31 -10.78 -26.24
CA TYR A 325 -15.05 -9.47 -25.64
C TYR A 325 -13.58 -9.33 -25.31
N ASN A 326 -13.09 -8.13 -25.30
CA ASN A 326 -11.82 -7.81 -24.66
C ASN A 326 -11.98 -7.86 -23.13
N TYR A 327 -10.87 -8.03 -22.43
CA TYR A 327 -10.87 -8.11 -20.98
C TYR A 327 -9.72 -7.29 -20.42
N CYS A 328 -9.99 -6.58 -19.31
CA CYS A 328 -8.99 -5.87 -18.55
C CYS A 328 -9.26 -6.08 -17.05
N CYS A 329 -8.27 -6.58 -16.33
CA CYS A 329 -8.23 -6.55 -14.86
C CYS A 329 -7.22 -5.49 -14.44
N VAL A 330 -7.70 -4.50 -13.69
CA VAL A 330 -6.88 -3.40 -13.15
C VAL A 330 -6.20 -3.85 -11.88
#